data_979a89337527fef69474cab2cec12254
#
_entry.id   979a89337527fef69474cab2cec12254
#
_cell.length_a   1.000
_cell.length_b   1.000
_cell.length_c   1.000
_cell.angle_alpha   90.00
_cell.angle_beta   90.00
_cell.angle_gamma   90.00
#
_symmetry.space_group_name_H-M   'P 1'
#
loop_
_entity.id
_entity.type
_entity.pdbx_description
1 polymer ?
#
loop_
_entity_poly.entity_id
_entity_poly.type
_entity_poly.pdbx_seq_one_letter_code
_entity_poly.pdbx_strand_id
1 'polypeptide(L)'
;MAQPIAISGIHHLRLTVTDVTRSRAFYTNLLGFDVAAQMPPPSDPSYDAVNAILFGGVVLMKGTLLLGLRPVAPRGDRFDEDRVGLDHLSFSVGSRDALEEAARLLDEHGIAHGQITDLPSFGICVLEFRDPDNIQLELTAPHK
;
A
#
# COMPACT_ATOMS: atom_id res chain seq x y z
N MET A 1 -19.76 -31.41 9.77
CA MET A 1 -18.63 -30.53 9.38
C MET A 1 -18.70 -29.23 10.16
N ALA A 2 -17.58 -28.73 10.62
CA ALA A 2 -17.55 -27.42 11.25
C ALA A 2 -17.99 -26.34 10.24
N GLN A 3 -18.74 -25.36 10.70
CA GLN A 3 -19.07 -24.22 9.85
C GLN A 3 -17.82 -23.35 9.62
N PRO A 4 -17.66 -22.76 8.44
CA PRO A 4 -16.56 -21.85 8.17
C PRO A 4 -16.68 -20.57 9.03
N ILE A 5 -15.53 -19.93 9.26
CA ILE A 5 -15.51 -18.60 9.89
C ILE A 5 -16.21 -17.60 8.97
N ALA A 6 -17.17 -16.86 9.51
CA ALA A 6 -17.93 -15.85 8.78
C ALA A 6 -17.08 -14.59 8.61
N ILE A 7 -16.34 -14.48 7.48
CA ILE A 7 -15.57 -13.31 7.10
C ILE A 7 -16.46 -12.38 6.28
N SER A 8 -16.50 -11.10 6.62
CA SER A 8 -17.29 -10.09 5.90
C SER A 8 -16.48 -9.25 4.91
N GLY A 9 -15.17 -9.35 4.92
CA GLY A 9 -14.28 -8.60 4.03
C GLY A 9 -12.90 -8.40 4.60
N ILE A 10 -12.10 -7.55 3.93
CA ILE A 10 -10.79 -7.10 4.43
C ILE A 10 -11.02 -5.84 5.26
N HIS A 11 -10.59 -5.87 6.53
CA HIS A 11 -10.70 -4.71 7.43
C HIS A 11 -9.57 -3.71 7.22
N HIS A 12 -8.33 -4.17 7.18
CA HIS A 12 -7.14 -3.36 6.96
C HIS A 12 -5.99 -4.21 6.43
N LEU A 13 -5.00 -3.52 5.90
CA LEU A 13 -3.71 -4.09 5.51
C LEU A 13 -2.61 -3.42 6.33
N ARG A 14 -1.52 -4.13 6.54
CA ARG A 14 -0.33 -3.58 7.19
C ARG A 14 0.91 -4.05 6.47
N LEU A 15 1.75 -3.10 6.05
CA LEU A 15 3.01 -3.37 5.37
C LEU A 15 4.16 -3.22 6.37
N THR A 16 5.09 -4.15 6.34
CA THR A 16 6.36 -4.02 7.04
C THR A 16 7.34 -3.31 6.11
N VAL A 17 7.90 -2.20 6.57
CA VAL A 17 8.76 -1.30 5.78
C VAL A 17 10.09 -1.08 6.49
N THR A 18 11.11 -0.64 5.75
CA THR A 18 12.44 -0.34 6.30
C THR A 18 12.55 1.08 6.87
N ASP A 19 11.78 2.02 6.31
CA ASP A 19 11.82 3.44 6.67
C ASP A 19 10.42 4.06 6.59
N VAL A 20 9.84 4.36 7.75
CA VAL A 20 8.48 4.90 7.81
C VAL A 20 8.37 6.30 7.20
N THR A 21 9.39 7.13 7.30
CA THR A 21 9.36 8.50 6.75
C THR A 21 9.30 8.45 5.23
N ARG A 22 10.13 7.62 4.62
CA ARG A 22 10.16 7.42 3.17
C ARG A 22 8.87 6.77 2.65
N SER A 23 8.42 5.71 3.30
CA SER A 23 7.20 5.00 2.90
C SER A 23 5.95 5.87 3.10
N ARG A 24 5.85 6.58 4.24
CA ARG A 24 4.75 7.52 4.48
C ARG A 24 4.68 8.59 3.37
N ALA A 25 5.80 9.20 3.01
CA ALA A 25 5.84 10.20 1.94
C ALA A 25 5.36 9.63 0.61
N PHE A 26 5.76 8.41 0.27
CA PHE A 26 5.31 7.73 -0.94
C PHE A 26 3.79 7.55 -0.97
N TYR A 27 3.20 6.96 0.06
CA TYR A 27 1.76 6.68 0.10
C TYR A 27 0.91 7.95 0.25
N THR A 28 1.37 8.97 0.96
CA THR A 28 0.62 10.21 1.09
C THR A 28 0.75 11.12 -0.12
N ASN A 29 1.97 11.36 -0.61
CA ASN A 29 2.20 12.35 -1.67
C ASN A 29 1.86 11.82 -3.07
N LEU A 30 2.13 10.53 -3.33
CA LEU A 30 1.87 9.94 -4.64
C LEU A 30 0.48 9.31 -4.71
N LEU A 31 0.09 8.50 -3.72
CA LEU A 31 -1.16 7.76 -3.75
C LEU A 31 -2.32 8.48 -3.03
N GLY A 32 -2.04 9.61 -2.39
CA GLY A 32 -3.07 10.46 -1.79
C GLY A 32 -3.73 9.87 -0.55
N PHE A 33 -3.00 9.08 0.24
CA PHE A 33 -3.47 8.65 1.55
C PHE A 33 -3.38 9.77 2.56
N ASP A 34 -4.31 9.80 3.51
CA ASP A 34 -4.28 10.67 4.68
C ASP A 34 -3.75 9.92 5.90
N VAL A 35 -3.20 10.64 6.87
CA VAL A 35 -2.76 10.05 8.14
C VAL A 35 -3.97 9.89 9.06
N ALA A 36 -4.28 8.65 9.45
CA ALA A 36 -5.34 8.31 10.39
C ALA A 36 -4.85 8.21 11.84
N ALA A 37 -3.64 7.65 12.04
CA ALA A 37 -3.01 7.55 13.35
C ALA A 37 -1.48 7.58 13.20
N GLN A 38 -0.79 8.21 14.15
CA GLN A 38 0.67 8.30 14.15
C GLN A 38 1.21 8.27 15.58
N MET A 39 2.52 8.08 15.70
CA MET A 39 3.20 8.13 16.99
C MET A 39 3.05 9.54 17.61
N PRO A 40 2.70 9.63 18.90
CA PRO A 40 2.78 10.89 19.63
C PRO A 40 4.26 11.24 19.90
N PRO A 41 4.56 12.47 20.38
CA PRO A 41 5.90 12.81 20.83
C PRO A 41 6.38 11.87 21.95
N PRO A 42 7.69 11.58 22.06
CA PRO A 42 8.22 10.67 23.09
C PRO A 42 7.91 11.06 24.52
N SER A 43 7.64 12.36 24.77
CA SER A 43 7.26 12.89 26.09
C SER A 43 5.78 12.70 26.42
N ASP A 44 4.96 12.25 25.47
CA ASP A 44 3.53 12.03 25.70
C ASP A 44 3.32 10.79 26.58
N PRO A 45 2.45 10.87 27.62
CA PRO A 45 2.16 9.72 28.48
C PRO A 45 1.60 8.48 27.76
N SER A 46 0.99 8.67 26.59
CA SER A 46 0.46 7.58 25.77
C SER A 46 1.51 6.91 24.85
N TYR A 47 2.74 7.43 24.79
CA TYR A 47 3.76 6.99 23.83
C TYR A 47 3.99 5.48 23.85
N ASP A 48 4.24 4.90 25.02
CA ASP A 48 4.51 3.47 25.13
C ASP A 48 3.33 2.60 24.71
N ALA A 49 2.12 2.99 25.09
CA ALA A 49 0.90 2.27 24.72
C ALA A 49 0.64 2.33 23.19
N VAL A 50 0.84 3.48 22.58
CA VAL A 50 0.71 3.65 21.13
C VAL A 50 1.83 2.91 20.41
N ASN A 51 3.07 3.01 20.90
CA ASN A 51 4.22 2.32 20.30
C ASN A 51 4.08 0.78 20.36
N ALA A 52 3.45 0.24 21.39
CA ALA A 52 3.17 -1.20 21.47
C ALA A 52 2.27 -1.70 20.34
N ILE A 53 1.48 -0.81 19.72
CA ILE A 53 0.59 -1.11 18.60
C ILE A 53 1.24 -0.72 17.26
N LEU A 54 1.79 0.47 17.17
CA LEU A 54 2.32 1.05 15.92
C LEU A 54 3.79 0.70 15.64
N PHE A 55 4.58 0.35 16.65
CA PHE A 55 6.03 0.05 16.52
C PHE A 55 6.82 1.17 15.83
N GLY A 56 6.52 2.43 16.18
CA GLY A 56 7.11 3.59 15.52
C GLY A 56 6.48 3.92 14.16
N GLY A 57 5.42 3.23 13.79
CA GLY A 57 4.78 3.34 12.48
C GLY A 57 3.64 4.35 12.41
N VAL A 58 2.83 4.19 11.39
CA VAL A 58 1.71 5.07 11.06
C VAL A 58 0.56 4.25 10.49
N VAL A 59 -0.67 4.69 10.69
CA VAL A 59 -1.84 4.19 9.98
C VAL A 59 -2.30 5.26 9.01
N LEU A 60 -2.40 4.89 7.76
CA LEU A 60 -2.89 5.72 6.67
C LEU A 60 -4.30 5.29 6.28
N MET A 61 -5.07 6.20 5.70
CA MET A 61 -6.40 5.89 5.20
C MET A 61 -6.67 6.57 3.86
N LYS A 62 -7.47 5.89 3.03
CA LYS A 62 -8.05 6.45 1.82
C LYS A 62 -9.47 5.91 1.66
N GLY A 63 -10.48 6.78 1.80
CA GLY A 63 -11.85 6.32 1.91
C GLY A 63 -12.01 5.40 3.13
N THR A 64 -12.47 4.17 2.91
CA THR A 64 -12.61 3.15 3.96
C THR A 64 -11.39 2.22 4.08
N LEU A 65 -10.40 2.34 3.19
CA LEU A 65 -9.19 1.54 3.23
C LEU A 65 -8.24 2.06 4.31
N LEU A 66 -7.85 1.19 5.24
CA LEU A 66 -6.81 1.43 6.22
C LEU A 66 -5.54 0.68 5.83
N LEU A 67 -4.42 1.40 5.82
CA LEU A 67 -3.11 0.88 5.46
C LEU A 67 -2.10 1.27 6.55
N GLY A 68 -1.67 0.29 7.34
CA GLY A 68 -0.63 0.48 8.35
C GLY A 68 0.77 0.32 7.75
N LEU A 69 1.71 1.13 8.23
CA LEU A 69 3.14 0.98 7.94
C LEU A 69 3.87 0.65 9.24
N ARG A 70 4.55 -0.48 9.29
CA ARG A 70 5.30 -0.98 10.46
C ARG A 70 6.80 -1.01 10.13
N PRO A 71 7.61 -0.08 10.65
CA PRO A 71 9.01 0.10 10.25
C PRO A 71 9.97 -0.80 11.04
N VAL A 72 9.77 -2.11 10.99
CA VAL A 72 10.59 -3.08 11.72
C VAL A 72 11.45 -3.97 10.82
N ALA A 73 11.36 -3.79 9.50
CA ALA A 73 12.24 -4.51 8.60
C ALA A 73 13.70 -4.07 8.77
N PRO A 74 14.67 -4.99 8.66
CA PRO A 74 16.09 -4.64 8.70
C PRO A 74 16.44 -3.62 7.60
N ARG A 75 17.37 -2.72 7.91
CA ARG A 75 17.88 -1.77 6.93
C ARG A 75 18.46 -2.51 5.72
N GLY A 76 18.07 -2.10 4.51
CA GLY A 76 18.51 -2.73 3.27
C GLY A 76 17.68 -3.95 2.84
N ASP A 77 16.70 -4.37 3.65
CA ASP A 77 15.76 -5.41 3.24
C ASP A 77 14.92 -4.97 2.04
N ARG A 78 14.44 -5.94 1.29
CA ARG A 78 13.74 -5.71 0.02
C ARG A 78 12.66 -6.75 -0.18
N PHE A 79 11.46 -6.32 -0.55
CA PHE A 79 10.34 -7.22 -0.85
C PHE A 79 10.67 -8.12 -2.04
N ASP A 80 10.21 -9.36 -1.94
CA ASP A 80 10.34 -10.41 -2.94
C ASP A 80 9.00 -11.16 -3.02
N GLU A 81 8.28 -10.98 -4.11
CA GLU A 81 6.97 -11.59 -4.36
C GLU A 81 7.03 -13.11 -4.57
N ASP A 82 8.21 -13.66 -4.84
CA ASP A 82 8.40 -15.11 -5.02
C ASP A 82 8.49 -15.84 -3.67
N ARG A 83 8.43 -15.12 -2.57
CA ARG A 83 8.38 -15.70 -1.24
C ARG A 83 6.95 -15.91 -0.75
N VAL A 84 6.75 -16.88 0.13
CA VAL A 84 5.43 -17.15 0.73
C VAL A 84 4.93 -15.90 1.47
N GLY A 85 3.75 -15.43 1.06
CA GLY A 85 3.11 -14.23 1.61
C GLY A 85 2.18 -13.59 0.58
N LEU A 86 1.99 -12.29 0.69
CA LEU A 86 1.28 -11.53 -0.34
C LEU A 86 2.19 -11.37 -1.56
N ASP A 87 1.63 -11.55 -2.75
CA ASP A 87 2.31 -11.29 -4.02
C ASP A 87 2.34 -9.79 -4.31
N HIS A 88 1.18 -9.15 -4.32
CA HIS A 88 1.04 -7.71 -4.56
C HIS A 88 -0.23 -7.15 -3.94
N LEU A 89 -0.31 -5.84 -3.89
CA LEU A 89 -1.48 -5.10 -3.47
C LEU A 89 -1.99 -4.25 -4.64
N SER A 90 -3.26 -4.48 -5.03
CA SER A 90 -3.89 -3.74 -6.11
C SER A 90 -4.92 -2.75 -5.59
N PHE A 91 -4.84 -1.50 -6.06
CA PHE A 91 -5.82 -0.46 -5.78
C PHE A 91 -6.73 -0.24 -6.97
N SER A 92 -8.01 -0.08 -6.72
CA SER A 92 -8.98 0.21 -7.78
C SER A 92 -8.91 1.67 -8.21
N VAL A 93 -8.91 1.90 -9.52
CA VAL A 93 -9.13 3.20 -10.14
C VAL A 93 -10.33 3.14 -11.10
N GLY A 94 -10.91 4.29 -11.43
CA GLY A 94 -12.21 4.34 -12.08
C GLY A 94 -12.23 3.99 -13.57
N SER A 95 -11.09 4.12 -14.27
CA SER A 95 -11.04 3.98 -15.72
C SER A 95 -9.61 3.74 -16.24
N ARG A 96 -9.50 3.32 -17.51
CA ARG A 96 -8.22 3.26 -18.21
C ARG A 96 -7.54 4.62 -18.28
N ASP A 97 -8.28 5.70 -18.48
CA ASP A 97 -7.72 7.06 -18.51
C ASP A 97 -7.05 7.41 -17.15
N ALA A 98 -7.61 6.92 -16.05
CA ALA A 98 -6.99 7.05 -14.73
C ALA A 98 -5.66 6.28 -14.61
N LEU A 99 -5.50 5.15 -15.29
CA LEU A 99 -4.22 4.43 -15.37
C LEU A 99 -3.21 5.20 -16.20
N GLU A 100 -3.61 5.81 -17.31
CA GLU A 100 -2.74 6.64 -18.17
C GLU A 100 -2.24 7.87 -17.40
N GLU A 101 -3.12 8.53 -16.66
CA GLU A 101 -2.73 9.64 -15.79
C GLU A 101 -1.81 9.18 -14.66
N ALA A 102 -2.06 8.02 -14.07
CA ALA A 102 -1.19 7.44 -13.05
C ALA A 102 0.22 7.14 -13.61
N ALA A 103 0.31 6.58 -14.82
CA ALA A 103 1.58 6.33 -15.48
C ALA A 103 2.37 7.64 -15.68
N ARG A 104 1.71 8.71 -16.12
CA ARG A 104 2.31 10.03 -16.26
C ARG A 104 2.84 10.58 -14.92
N LEU A 105 2.06 10.44 -13.85
CA LEU A 105 2.47 10.88 -12.50
C LEU A 105 3.65 10.06 -11.97
N LEU A 106 3.68 8.75 -12.22
CA LEU A 106 4.81 7.88 -11.85
C LEU A 106 6.09 8.33 -12.58
N ASP A 107 6.01 8.63 -13.87
CA ASP A 107 7.13 9.18 -14.65
C ASP A 107 7.61 10.52 -14.08
N GLU A 108 6.71 11.43 -13.77
CA GLU A 108 7.04 12.74 -13.17
C GLU A 108 7.76 12.63 -11.83
N HIS A 109 7.44 11.58 -11.06
CA HIS A 109 8.10 11.31 -9.79
C HIS A 109 9.34 10.42 -9.93
N GLY A 110 9.71 10.05 -11.14
CA GLY A 110 10.87 9.18 -11.42
C GLY A 110 10.69 7.75 -10.92
N ILE A 111 9.45 7.27 -10.85
CA ILE A 111 9.12 5.93 -10.37
C ILE A 111 8.93 5.01 -11.57
N ALA A 112 9.75 3.96 -11.65
CA ALA A 112 9.62 2.95 -12.68
C ALA A 112 8.28 2.21 -12.57
N HIS A 113 7.65 1.97 -13.71
CA HIS A 113 6.39 1.25 -13.79
C HIS A 113 6.32 0.39 -15.06
N GLY A 114 5.42 -0.59 -15.09
CA GLY A 114 5.10 -1.37 -16.28
C GLY A 114 4.28 -0.58 -17.29
N GLN A 115 3.95 -1.23 -18.37
CA GLN A 115 2.96 -0.72 -19.33
C GLN A 115 1.57 -1.10 -18.86
N ILE A 116 0.57 -0.31 -19.25
CA ILE A 116 -0.83 -0.66 -19.01
C ILE A 116 -1.15 -1.92 -19.80
N THR A 117 -1.56 -2.95 -19.09
CA THR A 117 -1.85 -4.28 -19.65
C THR A 117 -3.35 -4.55 -19.61
N ASP A 118 -3.91 -4.87 -20.76
CA ASP A 118 -5.31 -5.28 -20.88
C ASP A 118 -5.46 -6.77 -20.57
N LEU A 119 -6.38 -7.09 -19.67
CA LEU A 119 -6.74 -8.44 -19.27
C LEU A 119 -8.25 -8.67 -19.51
N PRO A 120 -8.68 -8.75 -20.77
CA PRO A 120 -10.11 -8.79 -21.12
C PRO A 120 -10.83 -10.01 -20.55
N SER A 121 -10.13 -11.13 -20.38
CA SER A 121 -10.69 -12.35 -19.78
C SER A 121 -11.11 -12.14 -18.31
N PHE A 122 -10.51 -11.17 -17.64
CA PHE A 122 -10.84 -10.78 -16.26
C PHE A 122 -11.67 -9.49 -16.19
N GLY A 123 -11.92 -8.85 -17.32
CA GLY A 123 -12.68 -7.60 -17.38
C GLY A 123 -11.94 -6.39 -16.79
N ILE A 124 -10.62 -6.42 -16.78
CA ILE A 124 -9.77 -5.38 -16.16
C ILE A 124 -8.60 -4.97 -17.06
N CYS A 125 -8.03 -3.81 -16.75
CA CYS A 125 -6.68 -3.42 -17.16
C CYS A 125 -5.87 -2.98 -15.95
N VAL A 126 -4.56 -3.18 -16.00
CA VAL A 126 -3.69 -3.03 -14.83
C VAL A 126 -2.43 -2.23 -15.15
N LEU A 127 -1.87 -1.57 -14.12
CA LEU A 127 -0.59 -0.88 -14.16
C LEU A 127 0.21 -1.25 -12.91
N GLU A 128 1.38 -1.85 -13.09
CA GLU A 128 2.26 -2.29 -12.00
C GLU A 128 3.37 -1.27 -11.73
N PHE A 129 3.72 -1.11 -10.46
CA PHE A 129 4.84 -0.30 -9.99
C PHE A 129 5.31 -0.79 -8.63
N ARG A 130 6.36 -0.18 -8.07
CA ARG A 130 6.95 -0.60 -6.80
C ARG A 130 6.98 0.55 -5.81
N ASP A 131 6.78 0.22 -4.52
CA ASP A 131 7.01 1.16 -3.43
C ASP A 131 8.51 1.26 -3.09
N PRO A 132 8.93 2.13 -2.12
CA PRO A 132 10.34 2.30 -1.77
C PRO A 132 11.05 1.04 -1.28
N ASP A 133 10.34 0.06 -0.73
CA ASP A 133 10.88 -1.23 -0.29
C ASP A 133 10.71 -2.35 -1.33
N ASN A 134 10.40 -1.99 -2.59
CA ASN A 134 10.13 -2.90 -3.68
C ASN A 134 8.83 -3.70 -3.53
N ILE A 135 7.94 -3.31 -2.63
CA ILE A 135 6.63 -3.96 -2.52
C ILE A 135 5.89 -3.75 -3.84
N GLN A 136 5.44 -4.85 -4.44
CA GLN A 136 4.70 -4.79 -5.69
C GLN A 136 3.32 -4.20 -5.47
N LEU A 137 3.04 -3.13 -6.19
CA LEU A 137 1.77 -2.44 -6.20
C LEU A 137 1.18 -2.46 -7.61
N GLU A 138 -0.14 -2.39 -7.66
CA GLU A 138 -0.87 -2.40 -8.92
C GLU A 138 -2.04 -1.42 -8.83
N LEU A 139 -2.35 -0.77 -9.92
CA LEU A 139 -3.62 -0.09 -10.13
C LEU A 139 -4.45 -0.91 -11.10
N THR A 140 -5.72 -1.13 -10.76
CA THR A 140 -6.66 -1.91 -11.56
C THR A 140 -7.86 -1.05 -11.93
N ALA A 141 -8.16 -1.01 -13.23
CA ALA A 141 -9.36 -0.36 -13.77
C ALA A 141 -10.25 -1.37 -14.49
N PRO A 142 -11.56 -1.09 -14.64
CA PRO A 142 -12.41 -1.89 -15.51
C PRO A 142 -11.92 -1.85 -16.96
N HIS A 143 -11.93 -3.00 -17.61
CA HIS A 143 -11.76 -3.13 -19.06
C HIS A 143 -13.12 -2.90 -19.72
N LYS A 144 -13.20 -2.01 -20.70
CA LYS A 144 -14.43 -1.71 -21.44
C LYS A 144 -14.69 -2.73 -22.55
#